data_41d02bd5aa0b684d3724638b0e907ed4
#
_entry.id   41d02bd5aa0b684d3724638b0e907ed4
#
_cell.length_a   1.000
_cell.length_b   1.000
_cell.length_c   1.000
_cell.angle_alpha   90.00
_cell.angle_beta   90.00
_cell.angle_gamma   90.00
#
_symmetry.space_group_name_H-M   'P 1'
#
loop_
_entity.id
_entity.type
_entity.pdbx_description
1 polymer ?
#
loop_
_entity_poly.entity_id
_entity_poly.type
_entity_poly.pdbx_seq_one_letter_code
_entity_poly.pdbx_strand_id
1 'polypeptide(L)'
;MLKTVDISRNVKTGPISVTYRAGNKNAFGTCPANCELNASGTGCGPGQIDFDYLDALLDSKRRRGFSWTYSHFNPLNWAHKLNETKTTINYSARNIAEAVAIAANKIAPAVTVVKDSIWKNGKSSKVSRDDIPGGPIQIVRCFAEYMPHVNCGNCGGKDGPLCARLDRDYVVGFTVHGNGKKKAEDESTPGGCYAAGGPVRLQWNNTANQDQKLSDADALRAWSETLPHNATIRHHVAGDIGKE
;
A
#
# COMPACT_ATOMS: atom_id res chain seq x y z
N MET A 1 -11.23 -3.34 12.40
CA MET A 1 -11.94 -4.51 11.80
C MET A 1 -11.16 -5.01 10.61
N LEU A 2 -10.84 -6.29 10.58
CA LEU A 2 -10.04 -6.94 9.55
C LEU A 2 -10.89 -7.93 8.74
N LYS A 3 -10.83 -7.83 7.42
CA LYS A 3 -11.36 -8.83 6.49
C LYS A 3 -10.22 -9.49 5.75
N THR A 4 -10.22 -10.80 5.72
CA THR A 4 -9.25 -11.64 5.02
C THR A 4 -9.91 -12.36 3.85
N VAL A 5 -9.17 -12.55 2.77
CA VAL A 5 -9.61 -13.27 1.56
C VAL A 5 -8.45 -14.12 1.08
N ASP A 6 -8.64 -15.45 1.07
CA ASP A 6 -7.59 -16.40 0.71
C ASP A 6 -7.15 -16.27 -0.75
N ILE A 7 -8.09 -16.03 -1.66
CA ILE A 7 -7.82 -15.85 -3.09
C ILE A 7 -8.64 -14.68 -3.62
N SER A 8 -7.93 -13.63 -4.02
CA SER A 8 -8.53 -12.44 -4.62
C SER A 8 -9.14 -12.75 -5.99
N ARG A 9 -10.34 -12.19 -6.24
CA ARG A 9 -11.00 -12.22 -7.55
C ARG A 9 -10.73 -10.97 -8.40
N ASN A 10 -9.93 -10.03 -7.90
CA ASN A 10 -9.57 -8.83 -8.65
C ASN A 10 -8.50 -9.16 -9.69
N VAL A 11 -8.78 -8.90 -10.96
CA VAL A 11 -7.89 -9.24 -12.09
C VAL A 11 -6.51 -8.58 -11.93
N LYS A 12 -6.45 -7.32 -11.50
CA LYS A 12 -5.17 -6.60 -11.32
C LYS A 12 -4.39 -7.06 -10.11
N THR A 13 -5.07 -7.49 -9.07
CA THR A 13 -4.43 -8.10 -7.90
C THR A 13 -3.94 -9.50 -8.21
N GLY A 14 -4.69 -10.24 -9.00
CA GLY A 14 -4.43 -11.64 -9.30
C GLY A 14 -4.90 -12.58 -8.18
N PRO A 15 -4.71 -13.90 -8.36
CA PRO A 15 -5.19 -14.93 -7.43
C PRO A 15 -4.27 -15.08 -6.21
N ILE A 16 -4.06 -14.00 -5.48
CA ILE A 16 -3.26 -13.95 -4.25
C ILE A 16 -4.13 -13.64 -3.04
N SER A 17 -3.61 -13.92 -1.85
CA SER A 17 -4.29 -13.61 -0.59
C SER A 17 -4.31 -12.11 -0.34
N VAL A 18 -5.42 -11.58 0.18
CA VAL A 18 -5.55 -10.14 0.43
C VAL A 18 -6.24 -9.85 1.75
N THR A 19 -5.95 -8.67 2.32
CA THR A 19 -6.69 -8.16 3.47
C THR A 19 -7.28 -6.77 3.19
N TYR A 20 -8.35 -6.45 3.93
CA TYR A 20 -8.95 -5.13 4.04
C TYR A 20 -9.03 -4.79 5.52
N ARG A 21 -8.69 -3.58 5.89
CA ARG A 21 -8.79 -3.12 7.27
C ARG A 21 -9.60 -1.82 7.33
N ALA A 22 -10.66 -1.83 8.09
CA ALA A 22 -11.49 -0.66 8.33
C ALA A 22 -11.45 -0.30 9.82
N GLY A 23 -11.52 0.98 10.12
CA GLY A 23 -11.87 1.45 11.45
C GLY A 23 -13.32 1.09 11.79
N ASN A 24 -13.80 1.58 12.94
CA ASN A 24 -15.21 1.48 13.31
C ASN A 24 -16.10 2.09 12.20
N LYS A 25 -17.40 2.13 12.38
CA LYS A 25 -18.43 2.60 11.41
C LYS A 25 -18.06 3.81 10.54
N ASN A 26 -17.00 4.55 10.91
CA ASN A 26 -16.37 5.59 10.09
C ASN A 26 -15.16 4.97 9.39
N ALA A 27 -15.32 4.59 8.16
CA ALA A 27 -14.44 3.74 7.34
C ALA A 27 -12.95 4.16 7.21
N PHE A 28 -12.50 5.21 7.86
CA PHE A 28 -11.19 5.83 7.65
C PHE A 28 -10.27 5.85 8.88
N GLY A 29 -10.70 5.31 10.01
CA GLY A 29 -9.99 5.38 11.30
C GLY A 29 -8.62 4.69 11.37
N THR A 30 -8.20 3.97 10.31
CA THR A 30 -6.87 3.32 10.26
C THR A 30 -5.81 4.14 9.54
N CYS A 31 -6.16 5.26 8.93
CA CYS A 31 -5.25 6.16 8.22
C CYS A 31 -4.73 7.28 9.13
N PRO A 32 -3.54 7.86 8.86
CA PRO A 32 -3.04 8.98 9.63
C PRO A 32 -3.87 10.26 9.39
N ALA A 33 -3.92 11.13 10.39
CA ALA A 33 -4.70 12.39 10.32
C ALA A 33 -4.29 13.32 9.17
N ASN A 34 -3.00 13.28 8.82
CA ASN A 34 -2.41 14.08 7.75
C ASN A 34 -2.42 13.41 6.38
N CYS A 35 -3.22 12.36 6.20
CA CYS A 35 -3.42 11.78 4.86
C CYS A 35 -4.09 12.82 3.97
N GLU A 36 -3.39 13.31 2.95
CA GLU A 36 -3.92 14.35 2.05
C GLU A 36 -5.14 13.92 1.24
N LEU A 37 -5.32 12.62 1.08
CA LEU A 37 -6.54 12.06 0.49
C LEU A 37 -7.77 12.29 1.39
N ASN A 38 -7.56 12.76 2.61
CA ASN A 38 -8.58 13.10 3.60
C ASN A 38 -8.96 14.59 3.63
N ALA A 39 -8.47 15.42 2.76
CA ALA A 39 -8.72 16.87 2.75
C ALA A 39 -10.22 17.26 2.69
N SER A 40 -11.11 16.31 2.54
CA SER A 40 -12.56 16.52 2.57
C SER A 40 -13.21 16.46 3.96
N GLY A 41 -12.42 16.36 5.05
CA GLY A 41 -12.95 16.37 6.42
C GLY A 41 -13.78 15.15 6.81
N THR A 42 -13.83 14.12 6.00
CA THR A 42 -14.61 12.93 6.26
C THR A 42 -13.73 11.79 6.80
N GLY A 43 -13.32 11.91 8.07
CA GLY A 43 -13.18 10.70 8.87
C GLY A 43 -11.86 9.95 8.86
N CYS A 44 -10.71 10.53 8.47
CA CYS A 44 -9.45 9.99 8.95
C CYS A 44 -9.22 10.59 10.34
N GLY A 45 -9.37 9.77 11.36
CA GLY A 45 -9.14 10.18 12.73
C GLY A 45 -7.68 10.55 12.98
N PRO A 46 -7.31 11.05 14.14
CA PRO A 46 -5.94 11.25 14.57
C PRO A 46 -5.29 9.89 14.80
N GLY A 47 -5.20 9.09 13.74
CA GLY A 47 -4.76 7.72 13.82
C GLY A 47 -3.35 7.63 14.38
N GLN A 48 -3.19 6.91 15.46
CA GLN A 48 -1.92 6.43 15.95
C GLN A 48 -1.60 5.09 15.29
N ILE A 49 -0.31 4.74 15.20
CA ILE A 49 0.09 3.41 14.76
C ILE A 49 -0.40 2.39 15.79
N ASP A 50 -1.07 1.37 15.31
CA ASP A 50 -1.44 0.19 16.08
C ASP A 50 -0.25 -0.78 16.08
N PHE A 51 0.59 -0.70 17.09
CA PHE A 51 1.82 -1.49 17.14
C PHE A 51 1.57 -2.99 17.26
N ASP A 52 0.52 -3.43 17.94
CA ASP A 52 0.17 -4.86 18.01
C ASP A 52 -0.21 -5.40 16.63
N TYR A 53 -1.00 -4.61 15.89
CA TYR A 53 -1.37 -4.95 14.53
C TYR A 53 -0.17 -4.86 13.58
N LEU A 54 0.69 -3.85 13.73
CA LEU A 54 1.91 -3.70 12.96
C LEU A 54 2.83 -4.92 13.12
N ASP A 55 3.02 -5.40 14.34
CA ASP A 55 3.84 -6.57 14.60
C ASP A 55 3.21 -7.84 14.02
N ALA A 56 1.89 -8.04 14.17
CA ALA A 56 1.17 -9.12 13.50
C ALA A 56 1.28 -9.05 11.96
N LEU A 57 1.21 -7.85 11.40
CA LEU A 57 1.36 -7.61 9.96
C LEU A 57 2.76 -7.98 9.47
N LEU A 58 3.78 -7.54 10.18
CA LEU A 58 5.18 -7.85 9.84
C LEU A 58 5.44 -9.35 9.85
N ASP A 59 4.87 -10.05 10.84
CA ASP A 59 5.05 -11.50 11.01
C ASP A 59 4.15 -12.36 10.11
N SER A 60 3.22 -11.78 9.40
CA SER A 60 2.28 -12.49 8.53
C SER A 60 2.90 -13.07 7.26
N LYS A 61 4.12 -12.65 6.90
CA LYS A 61 4.85 -13.18 5.73
C LYS A 61 5.09 -14.67 5.89
N ARG A 62 4.63 -15.44 4.93
CA ARG A 62 4.88 -16.89 4.92
C ARG A 62 6.33 -17.19 4.49
N ARG A 63 6.91 -18.28 5.00
CA ARG A 63 8.34 -18.62 4.91
C ARG A 63 8.93 -18.54 3.51
N ARG A 64 8.19 -18.98 2.49
CA ARG A 64 8.62 -18.97 1.07
C ARG A 64 7.78 -18.05 0.21
N GLY A 65 6.93 -17.23 0.84
CA GLY A 65 5.99 -16.35 0.17
C GLY A 65 6.49 -14.92 0.13
N PHE A 66 5.70 -14.10 -0.54
CA PHE A 66 5.87 -12.66 -0.62
C PHE A 66 4.75 -11.97 0.14
N SER A 67 5.08 -10.90 0.86
CA SER A 67 4.07 -10.14 1.56
C SER A 67 4.40 -8.66 1.55
N TRP A 68 3.41 -7.81 1.29
CA TRP A 68 3.59 -6.37 1.32
C TRP A 68 2.30 -5.62 1.62
N THR A 69 2.49 -4.36 2.02
CA THR A 69 1.43 -3.38 2.20
C THR A 69 1.91 -1.98 1.84
N TYR A 70 1.04 -1.01 2.02
CA TYR A 70 1.31 0.42 1.90
C TYR A 70 0.88 1.14 3.16
N SER A 71 1.63 2.15 3.58
CA SER A 71 1.29 2.99 4.71
C SER A 71 1.58 4.47 4.42
N HIS A 72 0.69 5.34 4.86
CA HIS A 72 0.85 6.79 4.83
C HIS A 72 1.46 7.33 6.14
N PHE A 73 1.64 6.48 7.15
CA PHE A 73 2.33 6.87 8.39
C PHE A 73 3.80 7.14 8.15
N ASN A 74 4.34 8.14 8.85
CA ASN A 74 5.76 8.50 8.74
C ASN A 74 6.66 7.26 8.89
N PRO A 75 7.50 6.95 7.88
CA PRO A 75 8.30 5.73 7.87
C PRO A 75 9.35 5.68 8.98
N LEU A 76 9.77 6.82 9.54
CA LEU A 76 10.69 6.85 10.67
C LEU A 76 10.15 6.14 11.91
N ASN A 77 8.82 5.99 12.02
CA ASN A 77 8.18 5.35 13.16
C ASN A 77 8.12 3.81 13.06
N TRP A 78 8.36 3.23 11.88
CA TRP A 78 8.20 1.79 11.68
C TRP A 78 9.26 1.13 10.80
N ALA A 79 9.99 1.88 9.97
CA ALA A 79 10.91 1.30 8.99
C ALA A 79 12.07 0.51 9.63
N HIS A 80 12.47 0.86 10.84
CA HIS A 80 13.51 0.13 11.59
C HIS A 80 13.10 -1.31 11.94
N LYS A 81 11.82 -1.67 11.85
CA LYS A 81 11.32 -3.04 12.07
C LYS A 81 11.38 -3.91 10.81
N LEU A 82 11.65 -3.33 9.63
CA LEU A 82 11.69 -4.06 8.36
C LEU A 82 12.93 -4.92 8.24
N ASN A 83 12.76 -6.14 7.73
CA ASN A 83 13.83 -7.01 7.26
C ASN A 83 13.27 -8.02 6.23
N GLU A 84 14.14 -8.80 5.60
CA GLU A 84 13.76 -9.71 4.51
C GLU A 84 12.80 -10.83 4.93
N THR A 85 12.73 -11.16 6.21
CA THR A 85 11.84 -12.21 6.73
C THR A 85 10.44 -11.70 7.04
N LYS A 86 10.24 -10.38 7.00
CA LYS A 86 9.00 -9.71 7.37
C LYS A 86 8.21 -9.24 6.14
N THR A 87 6.95 -8.87 6.38
CA THR A 87 6.14 -8.18 5.38
C THR A 87 6.78 -6.84 5.01
N THR A 88 6.93 -6.57 3.72
CA THR A 88 7.44 -5.28 3.23
C THR A 88 6.36 -4.20 3.35
N ILE A 89 6.62 -3.16 4.11
CA ILE A 89 5.76 -1.99 4.17
C ILE A 89 6.34 -0.92 3.25
N ASN A 90 5.56 -0.48 2.28
CA ASN A 90 5.93 0.59 1.38
C ASN A 90 5.38 1.91 1.90
N TYR A 91 6.22 2.92 2.01
CA TYR A 91 5.75 4.26 2.29
C TYR A 91 4.99 4.83 1.08
N SER A 92 3.72 5.15 1.27
CA SER A 92 2.87 5.78 0.26
C SER A 92 3.07 7.30 0.35
N ALA A 93 4.01 7.80 -0.45
CA ALA A 93 4.41 9.21 -0.44
C ALA A 93 3.37 10.09 -1.15
N ARG A 94 3.26 11.33 -0.71
CA ARG A 94 2.33 12.34 -1.23
C ARG A 94 2.67 12.79 -2.66
N ASN A 95 3.96 12.80 -2.99
CA ASN A 95 4.47 13.22 -4.29
C ASN A 95 5.78 12.50 -4.64
N ILE A 96 6.25 12.74 -5.86
CA ILE A 96 7.49 12.14 -6.38
C ILE A 96 8.71 12.56 -5.55
N ALA A 97 8.80 13.84 -5.17
CA ALA A 97 9.96 14.36 -4.46
C ALA A 97 10.14 13.69 -3.11
N GLU A 98 9.06 13.51 -2.37
CA GLU A 98 9.06 12.81 -1.08
C GLU A 98 9.40 11.33 -1.25
N ALA A 99 8.76 10.63 -2.22
CA ALA A 99 9.05 9.23 -2.48
C ALA A 99 10.52 8.99 -2.81
N VAL A 100 11.10 9.85 -3.65
CA VAL A 100 12.49 9.77 -4.05
C VAL A 100 13.42 10.06 -2.86
N ALA A 101 13.11 11.06 -2.03
CA ALA A 101 13.90 11.36 -0.85
C ALA A 101 13.94 10.18 0.15
N ILE A 102 12.79 9.54 0.41
CA ILE A 102 12.70 8.36 1.29
C ILE A 102 13.49 7.18 0.72
N ALA A 103 13.37 6.91 -0.58
CA ALA A 103 14.07 5.81 -1.23
C ALA A 103 15.58 6.05 -1.32
N ALA A 104 16.02 7.26 -1.69
CA ALA A 104 17.44 7.62 -1.81
C ALA A 104 18.18 7.54 -0.48
N ASN A 105 17.52 7.94 0.61
CA ASN A 105 18.07 7.82 1.96
C ASN A 105 17.90 6.41 2.58
N LYS A 106 17.39 5.45 1.81
CA LYS A 106 17.15 4.06 2.26
C LYS A 106 16.34 3.95 3.56
N ILE A 107 15.43 4.89 3.79
CA ILE A 107 14.59 4.90 4.99
C ILE A 107 13.56 3.77 4.89
N ALA A 108 12.85 3.68 3.76
CA ALA A 108 11.89 2.62 3.47
C ALA A 108 11.68 2.47 1.95
N PRO A 109 11.20 1.33 1.47
CA PRO A 109 10.67 1.23 0.11
C PRO A 109 9.52 2.21 -0.07
N ALA A 110 9.52 2.98 -1.16
CA ALA A 110 8.52 4.02 -1.38
C ALA A 110 7.68 3.77 -2.64
N VAL A 111 6.44 4.21 -2.59
CA VAL A 111 5.52 4.27 -3.73
C VAL A 111 4.89 5.65 -3.78
N THR A 112 4.41 6.06 -4.94
CA THR A 112 3.69 7.33 -5.09
C THR A 112 2.68 7.26 -6.23
N VAL A 113 1.69 8.13 -6.18
CA VAL A 113 0.71 8.29 -7.24
C VAL A 113 1.15 9.41 -8.17
N VAL A 114 1.09 9.16 -9.48
CA VAL A 114 1.66 10.06 -10.49
C VAL A 114 0.67 10.36 -11.62
N LYS A 115 0.85 11.52 -12.28
CA LYS A 115 0.10 11.85 -13.50
C LYS A 115 0.53 10.92 -14.65
N ASP A 116 -0.41 10.57 -15.53
CA ASP A 116 -0.10 9.72 -16.69
C ASP A 116 0.96 10.34 -17.61
N SER A 117 0.99 11.67 -17.67
CA SER A 117 1.94 12.44 -18.49
C SER A 117 3.42 12.23 -18.15
N ILE A 118 3.75 11.70 -16.97
CA ILE A 118 5.16 11.40 -16.64
C ILE A 118 5.69 10.16 -17.38
N TRP A 119 4.80 9.32 -17.89
CA TRP A 119 5.19 8.10 -18.57
C TRP A 119 5.54 8.37 -20.03
N LYS A 120 6.77 8.74 -20.32
CA LYS A 120 7.28 8.86 -21.69
C LYS A 120 7.25 7.49 -22.36
N ASN A 121 6.47 7.35 -23.44
CA ASN A 121 6.30 6.10 -24.20
C ASN A 121 5.81 4.90 -23.37
N GLY A 122 5.00 5.14 -22.34
CA GLY A 122 4.43 4.07 -21.51
C GLY A 122 5.41 3.34 -20.58
N LYS A 123 6.68 3.79 -20.52
CA LYS A 123 7.74 3.14 -19.75
C LYS A 123 8.11 3.95 -18.52
N SER A 124 8.92 3.34 -17.66
CA SER A 124 9.48 3.97 -16.46
C SER A 124 10.21 5.29 -16.79
N SER A 125 10.08 6.27 -15.90
CA SER A 125 10.76 7.56 -15.97
C SER A 125 11.95 7.58 -15.00
N LYS A 126 13.09 8.09 -15.44
CA LYS A 126 14.19 8.41 -14.53
C LYS A 126 13.98 9.85 -14.05
N VAL A 127 13.88 10.03 -12.74
CA VAL A 127 13.95 11.35 -12.15
C VAL A 127 15.42 11.61 -11.81
N SER A 128 16.05 12.46 -12.60
CA SER A 128 17.35 13.01 -12.26
C SER A 128 17.13 14.09 -11.21
N ARG A 129 17.75 13.94 -10.07
CA ARG A 129 17.93 15.01 -9.10
C ARG A 129 19.42 15.09 -8.82
N ASP A 130 20.02 16.20 -9.22
CA ASP A 130 21.44 16.47 -9.00
C ASP A 130 21.76 16.67 -7.51
N ASP A 131 20.72 16.86 -6.69
CA ASP A 131 20.78 17.13 -5.25
C ASP A 131 20.49 15.89 -4.38
N ILE A 132 20.29 14.68 -4.96
CA ILE A 132 20.04 13.46 -4.18
C ILE A 132 21.33 12.72 -3.90
N PRO A 133 21.70 12.48 -2.64
CA PRO A 133 22.79 11.57 -2.30
C PRO A 133 22.54 10.17 -2.89
N GLY A 134 23.48 9.65 -3.68
CA GLY A 134 23.39 8.32 -4.26
C GLY A 134 22.91 8.27 -5.73
N GLY A 135 22.63 9.42 -6.37
CA GLY A 135 22.30 9.48 -7.79
C GLY A 135 20.80 9.38 -8.13
N PRO A 136 20.46 9.25 -9.41
CA PRO A 136 19.07 9.30 -9.87
C PRO A 136 18.29 8.05 -9.44
N ILE A 137 17.14 8.26 -8.80
CA ILE A 137 16.18 7.20 -8.47
C ILE A 137 15.25 6.97 -9.65
N GLN A 138 15.09 5.75 -10.07
CA GLN A 138 14.14 5.37 -11.10
C GLN A 138 12.72 5.28 -10.54
N ILE A 139 11.74 5.88 -11.24
CA ILE A 139 10.32 5.61 -11.00
C ILE A 139 9.86 4.55 -11.99
N VAL A 140 9.49 3.39 -11.46
CA VAL A 140 8.98 2.25 -12.23
C VAL A 140 7.46 2.28 -12.21
N ARG A 141 6.83 2.30 -13.38
CA ARG A 141 5.38 2.20 -13.48
C ARG A 141 4.90 0.84 -12.98
N CYS A 142 3.80 0.81 -12.23
CA CYS A 142 3.18 -0.45 -11.82
C CYS A 142 2.79 -1.29 -13.04
N PHE A 143 3.41 -2.43 -13.25
CA PHE A 143 3.19 -3.27 -14.43
C PHE A 143 1.75 -3.79 -14.51
N ALA A 144 1.12 -4.07 -13.37
CA ALA A 144 -0.28 -4.51 -13.33
C ALA A 144 -1.29 -3.46 -13.84
N GLU A 145 -0.87 -2.19 -13.98
CA GLU A 145 -1.76 -1.14 -14.51
C GLU A 145 -1.83 -1.10 -16.02
N TYR A 146 -0.75 -1.43 -16.73
CA TYR A 146 -0.66 -1.23 -18.16
C TYR A 146 -0.25 -2.45 -18.97
N MET A 147 0.29 -3.49 -18.35
CA MET A 147 0.67 -4.70 -19.06
C MET A 147 -0.46 -5.72 -19.02
N PRO A 148 -0.96 -6.17 -20.19
CA PRO A 148 -1.90 -7.29 -20.24
C PRO A 148 -1.30 -8.53 -19.57
N HIS A 149 -2.12 -9.30 -18.88
CA HIS A 149 -1.73 -10.54 -18.20
C HIS A 149 -0.78 -10.39 -17.01
N VAL A 150 -0.39 -9.15 -16.64
CA VAL A 150 0.38 -8.87 -15.43
C VAL A 150 -0.55 -8.44 -14.30
N ASN A 151 -0.34 -9.01 -13.13
CA ASN A 151 -1.05 -8.69 -11.90
C ASN A 151 -0.07 -8.59 -10.72
N CYS A 152 -0.57 -8.24 -9.53
CA CYS A 152 0.28 -8.10 -8.36
C CYS A 152 1.04 -9.39 -7.98
N GLY A 153 0.49 -10.56 -8.30
CA GLY A 153 1.13 -11.84 -7.98
C GLY A 153 2.33 -12.19 -8.88
N ASN A 154 2.39 -11.62 -10.10
CA ASN A 154 3.42 -11.99 -11.08
C ASN A 154 4.23 -10.81 -11.65
N CYS A 155 4.00 -9.57 -11.20
CA CYS A 155 4.59 -8.36 -11.79
C CYS A 155 6.12 -8.27 -11.70
N GLY A 156 6.76 -9.05 -10.86
CA GLY A 156 8.22 -9.10 -10.73
C GLY A 156 8.85 -10.41 -11.23
N GLY A 157 8.07 -11.27 -11.89
CA GLY A 157 8.55 -12.55 -12.36
C GLY A 157 9.00 -13.48 -11.22
N LYS A 158 10.11 -14.19 -11.42
CA LYS A 158 10.67 -15.13 -10.43
C LYS A 158 11.12 -14.47 -9.12
N ASP A 159 11.44 -13.19 -9.18
CA ASP A 159 11.94 -12.43 -8.01
C ASP A 159 10.78 -11.86 -7.17
N GLY A 160 9.55 -12.24 -7.48
CA GLY A 160 8.34 -11.82 -6.78
C GLY A 160 7.85 -10.40 -7.10
N PRO A 161 6.74 -10.00 -6.51
CA PRO A 161 6.12 -8.72 -6.76
C PRO A 161 7.04 -7.53 -6.48
N LEU A 162 7.04 -6.51 -7.36
CA LEU A 162 7.89 -5.32 -7.21
C LEU A 162 7.73 -4.65 -5.83
N CYS A 163 6.51 -4.60 -5.33
CA CYS A 163 6.19 -3.98 -4.03
C CYS A 163 6.61 -4.82 -2.82
N ALA A 164 6.90 -6.12 -3.01
CA ALA A 164 7.36 -7.00 -1.94
C ALA A 164 8.88 -6.99 -1.74
N ARG A 165 9.62 -6.32 -2.62
CA ARG A 165 11.09 -6.23 -2.53
C ARG A 165 11.47 -5.14 -1.54
N LEU A 166 12.16 -5.52 -0.47
CA LEU A 166 12.62 -4.59 0.56
C LEU A 166 13.83 -3.79 0.07
N ASP A 167 14.84 -4.49 -0.43
CA ASP A 167 16.08 -3.87 -0.93
C ASP A 167 15.93 -3.55 -2.43
N ARG A 168 15.41 -2.35 -2.70
CA ARG A 168 15.23 -1.85 -4.06
C ARG A 168 15.70 -0.41 -4.18
N ASP A 169 16.22 -0.06 -5.34
CA ASP A 169 16.75 1.25 -5.72
C ASP A 169 15.78 2.07 -6.59
N TYR A 170 14.49 1.72 -6.55
CA TYR A 170 13.46 2.39 -7.34
C TYR A 170 12.19 2.67 -6.53
N VAL A 171 11.43 3.65 -6.97
CA VAL A 171 10.08 3.96 -6.49
C VAL A 171 9.06 3.32 -7.43
N VAL A 172 8.01 2.70 -6.89
CA VAL A 172 6.88 2.24 -7.73
C VAL A 172 5.87 3.38 -7.86
N GLY A 173 5.60 3.77 -9.11
CA GLY A 173 4.61 4.79 -9.44
C GLY A 173 3.30 4.15 -9.89
N PHE A 174 2.20 4.62 -9.30
CA PHE A 174 0.83 4.28 -9.71
C PHE A 174 0.24 5.43 -10.51
N THR A 175 -0.35 5.13 -11.66
CA THR A 175 -1.06 6.14 -12.45
C THR A 175 -2.40 6.46 -11.81
N VAL A 176 -2.68 7.74 -11.66
CA VAL A 176 -3.97 8.19 -11.12
C VAL A 176 -5.11 7.79 -12.04
N HIS A 177 -6.13 7.18 -11.48
CA HIS A 177 -7.37 6.85 -12.17
C HIS A 177 -8.59 7.02 -11.25
N GLY A 178 -9.77 7.09 -11.84
CA GLY A 178 -11.02 7.27 -11.08
C GLY A 178 -11.11 8.62 -10.36
N ASN A 179 -11.69 8.61 -9.17
CA ASN A 179 -11.94 9.83 -8.38
C ASN A 179 -10.66 10.58 -7.95
N GLY A 180 -9.54 9.87 -7.86
CA GLY A 180 -8.24 10.48 -7.52
C GLY A 180 -7.62 11.30 -8.67
N LYS A 181 -8.10 11.12 -9.91
CA LYS A 181 -7.52 11.77 -11.09
C LYS A 181 -7.59 13.30 -11.01
N LYS A 182 -8.75 13.84 -10.62
CA LYS A 182 -8.95 15.28 -10.51
C LYS A 182 -7.97 15.94 -9.55
N LYS A 183 -7.75 15.34 -8.38
CA LYS A 183 -6.79 15.87 -7.39
C LYS A 183 -5.35 15.83 -7.87
N ALA A 184 -4.95 14.78 -8.53
CA ALA A 184 -3.58 14.70 -9.05
C ALA A 184 -3.35 15.61 -10.26
N GLU A 185 -4.41 16.01 -10.97
CA GLU A 185 -4.37 16.99 -12.06
C GLU A 185 -4.42 18.43 -11.53
N ASP A 186 -5.10 18.67 -10.41
CA ASP A 186 -5.29 19.96 -9.76
C ASP A 186 -5.14 19.84 -8.24
N GLU A 187 -4.01 20.28 -7.71
CA GLU A 187 -3.69 20.24 -6.28
C GLU A 187 -4.66 21.05 -5.41
N SER A 188 -5.35 22.05 -6.01
CA SER A 188 -6.36 22.87 -5.32
C SER A 188 -7.69 22.15 -5.15
N THR A 189 -7.93 21.09 -5.92
CA THR A 189 -9.17 20.31 -5.82
C THR A 189 -9.13 19.38 -4.61
N PRO A 190 -10.11 19.44 -3.68
CA PRO A 190 -10.20 18.48 -2.59
C PRO A 190 -10.25 17.07 -3.15
N GLY A 191 -9.22 16.27 -2.82
CA GLY A 191 -9.15 14.90 -3.30
C GLY A 191 -9.96 13.97 -2.41
N GLY A 192 -10.61 13.00 -3.05
CA GLY A 192 -11.21 11.88 -2.33
C GLY A 192 -10.24 10.71 -2.20
N CYS A 193 -10.31 9.98 -1.09
CA CYS A 193 -9.63 8.71 -0.96
C CYS A 193 -10.06 7.78 -2.11
N TYR A 194 -9.10 7.11 -2.75
CA TYR A 194 -9.41 6.12 -3.81
C TYR A 194 -10.32 5.00 -3.29
N ALA A 195 -10.24 4.72 -2.01
CA ALA A 195 -11.08 3.74 -1.34
C ALA A 195 -12.50 4.28 -1.03
N ALA A 196 -12.76 5.57 -1.20
CA ALA A 196 -14.08 6.16 -1.00
C ALA A 196 -15.07 5.91 -2.16
N GLY A 197 -14.63 5.23 -3.23
CA GLY A 197 -15.45 4.96 -4.40
C GLY A 197 -15.36 3.53 -4.92
N GLY A 198 -16.33 3.13 -5.73
CA GLY A 198 -16.33 1.86 -6.45
C GLY A 198 -16.36 0.60 -5.58
N PRO A 199 -15.91 -0.53 -6.14
CA PRO A 199 -15.91 -1.82 -5.42
C PRO A 199 -15.10 -1.83 -4.12
N VAL A 200 -14.06 -1.01 -4.01
CA VAL A 200 -13.23 -0.92 -2.80
C VAL A 200 -14.03 -0.36 -1.64
N ARG A 201 -14.87 0.66 -1.87
CA ARG A 201 -15.79 1.22 -0.86
C ARG A 201 -16.79 0.20 -0.35
N LEU A 202 -17.36 -0.61 -1.25
CA LEU A 202 -18.28 -1.67 -0.85
C LEU A 202 -17.59 -2.70 0.07
N GLN A 203 -16.39 -3.13 -0.29
CA GLN A 203 -15.63 -4.04 0.56
C GLN A 203 -15.27 -3.41 1.90
N TRP A 204 -14.93 -2.15 1.92
CA TRP A 204 -14.62 -1.42 3.14
C TRP A 204 -15.83 -1.30 4.08
N ASN A 205 -16.97 -0.88 3.55
CA ASN A 205 -18.22 -0.81 4.32
C ASN A 205 -18.61 -2.19 4.88
N ASN A 206 -18.46 -3.23 4.07
CA ASN A 206 -18.71 -4.60 4.52
C ASN A 206 -17.74 -5.01 5.63
N THR A 207 -16.48 -4.59 5.57
CA THR A 207 -15.50 -4.86 6.63
C THR A 207 -15.84 -4.11 7.91
N ALA A 208 -16.21 -2.83 7.82
CA ALA A 208 -16.58 -2.00 8.97
C ALA A 208 -17.84 -2.48 9.71
N ASN A 209 -18.71 -3.23 9.03
CA ASN A 209 -19.95 -3.75 9.59
C ASN A 209 -19.86 -5.22 10.04
N GLN A 210 -18.66 -5.82 10.04
CA GLN A 210 -18.50 -7.19 10.53
C GLN A 210 -18.58 -7.26 12.06
N ASP A 211 -19.14 -8.32 12.58
CA ASP A 211 -19.04 -8.65 14.00
C ASP A 211 -17.74 -9.45 14.22
N GLN A 212 -16.69 -8.73 14.63
CA GLN A 212 -15.37 -9.32 14.85
C GLN A 212 -15.12 -9.53 16.33
N LYS A 213 -14.90 -10.78 16.74
CA LYS A 213 -14.65 -11.16 18.14
C LYS A 213 -13.17 -11.00 18.54
N LEU A 214 -12.27 -11.19 17.60
CA LEU A 214 -10.82 -11.06 17.83
C LEU A 214 -10.35 -9.63 17.54
N SER A 215 -9.25 -9.23 18.14
CA SER A 215 -8.52 -8.03 17.70
C SER A 215 -8.07 -8.20 16.25
N ASP A 216 -7.81 -7.10 15.54
CA ASP A 216 -7.28 -7.16 14.17
C ASP A 216 -5.94 -7.91 14.12
N ALA A 217 -5.11 -7.72 15.14
CA ALA A 217 -3.83 -8.42 15.27
C ALA A 217 -4.00 -9.93 15.40
N ASP A 218 -4.89 -10.38 16.30
CA ASP A 218 -5.12 -11.81 16.54
C ASP A 218 -5.82 -12.46 15.36
N ALA A 219 -6.77 -11.76 14.74
CA ALA A 219 -7.42 -12.23 13.53
C ALA A 219 -6.42 -12.42 12.38
N LEU A 220 -5.46 -11.49 12.24
CA LEU A 220 -4.40 -11.57 11.23
C LEU A 220 -3.44 -12.73 11.50
N ARG A 221 -3.00 -12.90 12.74
CA ARG A 221 -2.14 -14.04 13.14
C ARG A 221 -2.82 -15.37 12.85
N ALA A 222 -4.03 -15.54 13.35
CA ALA A 222 -4.80 -16.78 13.15
C ALA A 222 -4.98 -17.10 11.66
N TRP A 223 -5.37 -16.11 10.86
CA TRP A 223 -5.55 -16.32 9.42
C TRP A 223 -4.24 -16.63 8.70
N SER A 224 -3.18 -15.88 8.96
CA SER A 224 -1.90 -16.07 8.25
C SER A 224 -1.36 -17.50 8.46
N GLU A 225 -1.57 -18.11 9.64
CA GLU A 225 -1.17 -19.48 9.91
C GLU A 225 -1.92 -20.52 9.07
N THR A 226 -3.11 -20.22 8.60
CA THR A 226 -3.86 -21.14 7.71
C THR A 226 -3.35 -21.15 6.27
N LEU A 227 -2.57 -20.15 5.89
CA LEU A 227 -2.10 -20.01 4.52
C LEU A 227 -0.91 -20.92 4.20
N PRO A 228 -0.79 -21.39 2.93
CA PRO A 228 0.37 -22.14 2.47
C PRO A 228 1.70 -21.42 2.72
N HIS A 229 2.79 -22.16 2.93
CA HIS A 229 4.12 -21.59 3.17
C HIS A 229 4.63 -20.68 2.04
N ASN A 230 4.16 -20.85 0.82
CA ASN A 230 4.51 -20.04 -0.34
C ASN A 230 3.45 -18.99 -0.70
N ALA A 231 2.49 -18.74 0.19
CA ALA A 231 1.43 -17.77 -0.09
C ALA A 231 1.99 -16.38 -0.35
N THR A 232 1.43 -15.73 -1.37
CA THR A 232 1.68 -14.31 -1.65
C THR A 232 0.53 -13.50 -1.08
N ILE A 233 0.85 -12.50 -0.24
CA ILE A 233 -0.13 -11.72 0.50
C ILE A 233 0.02 -10.23 0.17
N ARG A 234 -1.07 -9.59 -0.24
CA ARG A 234 -1.17 -8.13 -0.32
C ARG A 234 -2.09 -7.64 0.79
N HIS A 235 -1.50 -7.04 1.81
CA HIS A 235 -2.30 -6.42 2.86
C HIS A 235 -2.86 -5.07 2.42
N HIS A 236 -3.92 -4.65 3.10
CA HIS A 236 -4.56 -3.36 2.94
C HIS A 236 -4.83 -3.01 1.46
N VAL A 237 -5.63 -3.84 0.77
CA VAL A 237 -6.24 -3.37 -0.48
C VAL A 237 -7.01 -2.07 -0.20
N ALA A 238 -7.51 -1.92 1.05
CA ALA A 238 -7.93 -0.66 1.65
C ALA A 238 -7.62 -0.68 3.15
N GLY A 239 -7.29 0.48 3.72
CA GLY A 239 -6.89 0.66 5.12
C GLY A 239 -5.41 0.96 5.30
N ASP A 240 -4.97 1.12 6.54
CA ASP A 240 -3.59 1.40 6.95
C ASP A 240 -3.27 0.73 8.30
N ILE A 241 -2.07 0.95 8.83
CA ILE A 241 -1.57 0.36 10.08
C ILE A 241 -2.02 1.09 11.36
N GLY A 242 -2.85 2.11 11.25
CA GLY A 242 -3.29 2.91 12.39
C GLY A 242 -4.48 2.33 13.16
N LYS A 243 -4.73 2.91 14.31
CA LYS A 243 -5.96 2.75 15.10
C LYS A 243 -6.53 4.11 15.48
N GLU A 244 -7.82 4.14 15.80
CA GLU A 244 -8.49 5.29 16.42
C GLU A 244 -7.95 5.60 17.80
#